data_6eb3e33a5f36639e80ad43e6330da193
#
_entry.id   6eb3e33a5f36639e80ad43e6330da193
#
_cell.length_a   1.000
_cell.length_b   1.000
_cell.length_c   1.000
_cell.angle_alpha   90.00
_cell.angle_beta   90.00
_cell.angle_gamma   90.00
#
_symmetry.space_group_name_H-M   'P 1'
#
loop_
_entity.id
_entity.type
_entity.pdbx_description
1 polymer ?
#
loop_
_entity_poly.entity_id
_entity_poly.type
_entity_poly.pdbx_seq_one_letter_code
_entity_poly.pdbx_strand_id
1 'polypeptide(L)'
;MRTKSTTFILLAGIATTLAAPPVSAHHAFTAEFDGTKPVTLEGVVTRMDWVNPHSWIYIDVTQSNGSVTKWEVEAGAPNAMFRRGWNKNSIPVGTEIVVEGYRAKNGKNIANGRNVTFPDGRKMFVGSSGTGAPIDGADPTER
;
A
#
# COMPACT_ATOMS: atom_id res chain seq x y z
N MET A 1 -62.83 -22.84 -41.13
CA MET A 1 -61.39 -22.68 -41.03
C MET A 1 -61.08 -21.63 -39.97
N ARG A 2 -60.54 -22.02 -38.84
CA ARG A 2 -60.21 -21.11 -37.72
C ARG A 2 -58.69 -21.02 -37.71
N THR A 3 -58.18 -19.83 -38.08
CA THR A 3 -56.74 -19.49 -38.00
C THR A 3 -56.42 -19.09 -36.55
N LYS A 4 -55.54 -19.85 -35.91
CA LYS A 4 -55.01 -19.52 -34.58
C LYS A 4 -53.78 -18.62 -34.77
N SER A 5 -53.91 -17.34 -34.43
CA SER A 5 -52.77 -16.38 -34.30
C SER A 5 -51.97 -16.71 -33.04
N THR A 6 -50.73 -17.11 -33.21
CA THR A 6 -49.79 -17.28 -32.13
C THR A 6 -49.02 -15.98 -31.92
N THR A 7 -49.29 -15.28 -30.84
CA THR A 7 -48.57 -14.06 -30.47
C THR A 7 -47.26 -14.44 -29.78
N PHE A 8 -46.15 -14.18 -30.42
CA PHE A 8 -44.81 -14.27 -29.80
C PHE A 8 -44.55 -13.01 -28.99
N ILE A 9 -44.47 -13.14 -27.66
CA ILE A 9 -44.03 -12.08 -26.77
C ILE A 9 -42.51 -12.19 -26.67
N LEU A 10 -41.81 -11.23 -27.29
CA LEU A 10 -40.36 -11.07 -27.15
C LEU A 10 -40.10 -10.38 -25.80
N LEU A 11 -39.62 -11.13 -24.80
CA LEU A 11 -39.09 -10.57 -23.57
C LEU A 11 -37.69 -9.98 -23.85
N ALA A 12 -37.60 -8.68 -24.06
CA ALA A 12 -36.33 -7.96 -24.10
C ALA A 12 -35.79 -7.82 -22.68
N GLY A 13 -34.87 -8.71 -22.29
CA GLY A 13 -34.13 -8.61 -21.03
C GLY A 13 -33.15 -7.44 -21.11
N ILE A 14 -33.43 -6.34 -20.41
CA ILE A 14 -32.52 -5.23 -20.22
C ILE A 14 -31.46 -5.69 -19.19
N ALA A 15 -30.30 -6.11 -19.67
CA ALA A 15 -29.13 -6.31 -18.83
C ALA A 15 -28.57 -4.94 -18.42
N THR A 16 -28.97 -4.43 -17.27
CA THR A 16 -28.33 -3.28 -16.63
C THR A 16 -26.97 -3.71 -16.10
N THR A 17 -25.91 -3.50 -16.89
CA THR A 17 -24.54 -3.56 -16.40
C THR A 17 -24.33 -2.44 -15.39
N LEU A 18 -24.35 -2.77 -14.10
CA LEU A 18 -23.89 -1.89 -13.03
C LEU A 18 -22.38 -1.65 -13.24
N ALA A 19 -22.04 -0.59 -13.98
CA ALA A 19 -20.69 -0.09 -14.01
C ALA A 19 -20.37 0.46 -12.61
N ALA A 20 -19.73 -0.34 -11.75
CA ALA A 20 -19.18 0.15 -10.51
C ALA A 20 -18.13 1.24 -10.87
N PRO A 21 -18.25 2.46 -10.32
CA PRO A 21 -17.25 3.48 -10.56
C PRO A 21 -15.90 2.95 -10.05
N PRO A 22 -14.78 3.24 -10.75
CA PRO A 22 -13.46 2.90 -10.22
C PRO A 22 -13.29 3.62 -8.89
N VAL A 23 -13.22 2.87 -7.80
CA VAL A 23 -12.89 3.43 -6.48
C VAL A 23 -11.45 3.91 -6.59
N SER A 24 -11.28 5.22 -6.69
CA SER A 24 -9.97 5.83 -6.85
C SER A 24 -9.16 5.57 -5.58
N ALA A 25 -8.12 4.75 -5.69
CA ALA A 25 -7.17 4.48 -4.61
C ALA A 25 -6.41 5.75 -4.14
N HIS A 26 -6.48 6.84 -4.92
CA HIS A 26 -5.89 8.14 -4.60
C HIS A 26 -6.44 8.78 -3.32
N HIS A 27 -7.67 8.42 -2.91
CA HIS A 27 -8.25 8.97 -1.68
C HIS A 27 -7.77 8.26 -0.40
N ALA A 28 -7.22 7.06 -0.50
CA ALA A 28 -6.82 6.28 0.67
C ALA A 28 -5.63 6.93 1.40
N PHE A 29 -4.56 7.32 0.68
CA PHE A 29 -3.40 7.96 1.28
C PHE A 29 -3.77 9.27 2.01
N THR A 30 -4.43 10.21 1.31
CA THR A 30 -4.76 11.52 1.87
C THR A 30 -5.79 11.47 3.00
N ALA A 31 -6.55 10.37 3.13
CA ALA A 31 -7.44 10.16 4.27
C ALA A 31 -6.66 9.83 5.55
N GLU A 32 -5.57 9.06 5.46
CA GLU A 32 -4.87 8.49 6.61
C GLU A 32 -3.50 9.13 6.86
N PHE A 33 -2.79 9.55 5.80
CA PHE A 33 -1.42 10.02 5.88
C PHE A 33 -1.29 11.49 5.47
N ASP A 34 -0.25 12.14 6.00
CA ASP A 34 0.04 13.55 5.74
C ASP A 34 1.28 13.68 4.83
N GLY A 35 1.06 13.95 3.55
CA GLY A 35 2.13 14.13 2.55
C GLY A 35 3.06 15.32 2.84
N THR A 36 2.70 16.22 3.76
CA THR A 36 3.55 17.34 4.21
C THR A 36 4.40 17.00 5.43
N LYS A 37 4.24 15.78 5.99
CA LYS A 37 4.99 15.28 7.15
C LYS A 37 5.83 14.06 6.77
N PRO A 38 6.91 14.24 6.01
CA PRO A 38 7.84 13.14 5.75
C PRO A 38 8.47 12.68 7.06
N VAL A 39 8.76 11.38 7.15
CA VAL A 39 9.49 10.77 8.26
C VAL A 39 10.62 9.92 7.71
N THR A 40 11.72 9.89 8.46
CA THR A 40 12.82 8.95 8.27
C THR A 40 12.98 8.19 9.57
N LEU A 41 12.83 6.87 9.50
CA LEU A 41 12.82 5.97 10.65
C LEU A 41 13.99 4.99 10.49
N GLU A 42 14.95 5.07 11.40
CA GLU A 42 16.03 4.08 11.51
C GLU A 42 15.70 3.11 12.63
N GLY A 43 15.61 1.83 12.32
CA GLY A 43 15.16 0.85 13.30
C GLY A 43 15.42 -0.59 12.89
N VAL A 44 15.15 -1.47 13.83
CA VAL A 44 15.33 -2.92 13.71
C VAL A 44 13.97 -3.56 13.40
N VAL A 45 13.93 -4.38 12.35
CA VAL A 45 12.71 -5.10 11.96
C VAL A 45 12.37 -6.16 13.01
N THR A 46 11.13 -6.08 13.51
CA THR A 46 10.60 -7.05 14.46
C THR A 46 9.61 -8.02 13.84
N ARG A 47 8.95 -7.62 12.75
CA ARG A 47 7.99 -8.45 12.01
C ARG A 47 7.75 -7.87 10.61
N MET A 48 7.37 -8.74 9.67
CA MET A 48 6.80 -8.36 8.38
C MET A 48 5.55 -9.19 8.11
N ASP A 49 4.42 -8.53 7.89
CA ASP A 49 3.16 -9.16 7.48
C ASP A 49 3.00 -9.00 5.96
N TRP A 50 3.01 -10.14 5.27
CA TRP A 50 2.85 -10.21 3.81
C TRP A 50 1.40 -10.55 3.47
N VAL A 51 0.50 -9.55 3.59
CA VAL A 51 -0.96 -9.73 3.51
C VAL A 51 -1.61 -8.70 2.59
N ASN A 52 -2.79 -9.01 2.06
CA ASN A 52 -3.64 -8.08 1.33
C ASN A 52 -4.55 -7.32 2.31
N PRO A 53 -4.96 -6.07 1.99
CA PRO A 53 -4.61 -5.30 0.80
C PRO A 53 -3.22 -4.66 0.86
N HIS A 54 -2.61 -4.50 2.04
CA HIS A 54 -1.31 -3.88 2.25
C HIS A 54 -0.44 -4.78 3.13
N SER A 55 0.84 -4.91 2.75
CA SER A 55 1.86 -5.50 3.62
C SER A 55 2.25 -4.51 4.71
N TRP A 56 2.80 -5.03 5.83
CA TRP A 56 3.22 -4.20 6.95
C TRP A 56 4.61 -4.59 7.40
N ILE A 57 5.42 -3.58 7.73
CA ILE A 57 6.74 -3.75 8.32
C ILE A 57 6.70 -3.13 9.71
N TYR A 58 7.06 -3.90 10.72
CA TYR A 58 7.12 -3.47 12.12
C TYR A 58 8.57 -3.28 12.50
N ILE A 59 8.90 -2.10 13.04
CA ILE A 59 10.26 -1.76 13.43
C ILE A 59 10.30 -1.16 14.85
N ASP A 60 11.36 -1.47 15.55
CA ASP A 60 11.71 -0.84 16.82
C ASP A 60 12.74 0.27 16.54
N VAL A 61 12.37 1.51 16.84
CA VAL A 61 13.20 2.70 16.65
C VAL A 61 13.74 3.15 18.01
N THR A 62 15.07 3.10 18.17
CA THR A 62 15.71 3.59 19.40
C THR A 62 15.83 5.12 19.35
N GLN A 63 15.28 5.77 20.36
CA GLN A 63 15.35 7.22 20.52
C GLN A 63 16.69 7.65 21.13
N SER A 64 17.04 8.93 20.99
CA SER A 64 18.28 9.50 21.56
C SER A 64 18.42 9.34 23.08
N ASN A 65 17.31 9.19 23.80
CA ASN A 65 17.28 8.93 25.24
C ASN A 65 17.37 7.44 25.61
N GLY A 66 17.56 6.55 24.62
CA GLY A 66 17.63 5.10 24.78
C GLY A 66 16.27 4.38 24.87
N SER A 67 15.16 5.11 24.87
CA SER A 67 13.84 4.48 24.81
C SER A 67 13.57 3.90 23.41
N VAL A 68 12.74 2.85 23.34
CA VAL A 68 12.34 2.22 22.09
C VAL A 68 10.91 2.60 21.76
N THR A 69 10.70 3.08 20.54
CA THR A 69 9.38 3.38 19.99
C THR A 69 9.06 2.38 18.89
N LYS A 70 7.92 1.71 19.01
CA LYS A 70 7.42 0.79 17.99
C LYS A 70 6.72 1.55 16.89
N TRP A 71 7.07 1.25 15.64
CA TRP A 71 6.46 1.81 14.45
C TRP A 71 5.87 0.72 13.57
N GLU A 72 4.75 1.05 12.94
CA GLU A 72 4.10 0.25 11.91
C GLU A 72 4.23 0.98 10.58
N VAL A 73 4.80 0.31 9.59
CA VAL A 73 5.01 0.88 8.27
C VAL A 73 4.12 0.17 7.28
N GLU A 74 3.12 0.87 6.75
CA GLU A 74 2.29 0.39 5.67
C GLU A 74 3.10 0.34 4.38
N ALA A 75 3.09 -0.80 3.72
CA ALA A 75 3.75 -1.05 2.47
C ALA A 75 2.73 -1.37 1.36
N GLY A 76 3.20 -1.65 0.17
CA GLY A 76 2.36 -2.02 -0.95
C GLY A 76 1.68 -3.38 -0.79
N ALA A 77 0.72 -3.65 -1.67
CA ALA A 77 0.12 -4.97 -1.76
C ALA A 77 1.17 -6.03 -2.17
N PRO A 78 1.09 -7.26 -1.64
CA PRO A 78 2.07 -8.31 -1.91
C PRO A 78 2.42 -8.53 -3.38
N ASN A 79 1.41 -8.56 -4.26
CA ASN A 79 1.61 -8.77 -5.70
C ASN A 79 2.30 -7.57 -6.38
N ALA A 80 2.05 -6.35 -5.92
CA ALA A 80 2.74 -5.15 -6.42
C ALA A 80 4.20 -5.14 -5.98
N MET A 81 4.45 -5.43 -4.72
CA MET A 81 5.80 -5.53 -4.16
C MET A 81 6.60 -6.66 -4.82
N PHE A 82 5.97 -7.83 -5.05
CA PHE A 82 6.61 -8.96 -5.73
C PHE A 82 7.14 -8.59 -7.12
N ARG A 83 6.37 -7.84 -7.90
CA ARG A 83 6.82 -7.34 -9.22
C ARG A 83 8.03 -6.40 -9.15
N ARG A 84 8.31 -5.82 -7.98
CA ARG A 84 9.47 -4.96 -7.70
C ARG A 84 10.62 -5.70 -7.03
N GLY A 85 10.57 -7.04 -7.00
CA GLY A 85 11.62 -7.88 -6.42
C GLY A 85 11.49 -8.16 -4.93
N TRP A 86 10.40 -7.73 -4.29
CA TRP A 86 10.11 -8.07 -2.90
C TRP A 86 9.49 -9.46 -2.76
N ASN A 87 9.75 -10.09 -1.64
CA ASN A 87 9.05 -11.30 -1.19
C ASN A 87 8.94 -11.30 0.35
N LYS A 88 8.20 -12.25 0.89
CA LYS A 88 7.95 -12.34 2.34
C LYS A 88 9.21 -12.49 3.21
N ASN A 89 10.35 -12.87 2.61
CA ASN A 89 11.63 -13.07 3.30
C ASN A 89 12.64 -11.96 2.96
N SER A 90 12.23 -10.90 2.24
CA SER A 90 13.15 -9.83 1.80
C SER A 90 13.75 -9.04 2.95
N ILE A 91 13.04 -8.97 4.10
CA ILE A 91 13.53 -8.30 5.30
C ILE A 91 13.42 -9.29 6.47
N PRO A 92 14.50 -10.00 6.82
CA PRO A 92 14.52 -10.85 7.99
C PRO A 92 14.34 -10.05 9.29
N VAL A 93 13.70 -10.65 10.29
CA VAL A 93 13.64 -10.08 11.65
C VAL A 93 15.06 -9.85 12.16
N GLY A 94 15.30 -8.72 12.81
CA GLY A 94 16.62 -8.31 13.29
C GLY A 94 17.42 -7.49 12.27
N THR A 95 16.94 -7.30 11.04
CA THR A 95 17.61 -6.45 10.06
C THR A 95 17.44 -4.97 10.46
N GLU A 96 18.53 -4.22 10.49
CA GLU A 96 18.49 -2.77 10.59
C GLU A 96 18.12 -2.18 9.23
N ILE A 97 17.17 -1.25 9.21
CA ILE A 97 16.72 -0.58 7.99
C ILE A 97 16.48 0.90 8.25
N VAL A 98 16.56 1.68 7.19
CA VAL A 98 16.06 3.06 7.17
C VAL A 98 14.82 3.11 6.30
N VAL A 99 13.69 3.54 6.88
CA VAL A 99 12.42 3.71 6.17
C VAL A 99 12.18 5.20 5.96
N GLU A 100 11.94 5.59 4.72
CA GLU A 100 11.43 6.91 4.35
C GLU A 100 9.94 6.79 4.01
N GLY A 101 9.14 7.74 4.47
CA GLY A 101 7.70 7.70 4.25
C GLY A 101 6.98 8.92 4.80
N TYR A 102 5.69 8.78 5.06
CA TYR A 102 4.82 9.86 5.54
C TYR A 102 4.05 9.42 6.78
N ARG A 103 3.98 10.32 7.77
CA ARG A 103 3.34 10.04 9.06
C ARG A 103 1.81 9.99 8.93
N ALA A 104 1.19 9.13 9.72
CA ALA A 104 -0.27 9.10 9.89
C ALA A 104 -0.78 10.38 10.55
N LYS A 105 -1.92 10.88 10.08
CA LYS A 105 -2.58 12.10 10.58
C LYS A 105 -3.10 11.97 12.01
N ASN A 106 -3.44 10.75 12.43
CA ASN A 106 -4.00 10.47 13.76
C ASN A 106 -2.96 10.55 14.90
N GLY A 107 -1.70 10.88 14.59
CA GLY A 107 -0.62 11.02 15.57
C GLY A 107 0.00 9.72 16.07
N LYS A 108 -0.50 8.56 15.66
CA LYS A 108 0.09 7.25 15.97
C LYS A 108 1.47 7.09 15.32
N ASN A 109 2.25 6.14 15.79
CA ASN A 109 3.52 5.75 15.19
C ASN A 109 3.26 4.80 14.01
N ILE A 110 2.56 5.32 13.03
CA ILE A 110 2.25 4.64 11.77
C ILE A 110 2.76 5.52 10.64
N ALA A 111 3.41 4.92 9.66
CA ALA A 111 3.87 5.60 8.46
C ALA A 111 3.43 4.85 7.19
N ASN A 112 3.14 5.58 6.14
CA ASN A 112 3.08 5.01 4.79
C ASN A 112 4.51 4.97 4.24
N GLY A 113 5.06 3.78 4.06
CA GLY A 113 6.42 3.58 3.59
C GLY A 113 6.57 3.90 2.11
N ARG A 114 7.67 4.57 1.76
CA ARG A 114 8.06 4.85 0.37
C ARG A 114 9.28 4.05 -0.02
N ASN A 115 10.37 4.23 0.70
CA ASN A 115 11.63 3.58 0.44
C ASN A 115 12.13 2.87 1.69
N VAL A 116 12.81 1.77 1.48
CA VAL A 116 13.60 1.06 2.50
C VAL A 116 15.04 1.01 2.01
N THR A 117 15.95 1.50 2.84
CA THR A 117 17.40 1.36 2.64
C THR A 117 17.92 0.29 3.58
N PHE A 118 18.65 -0.68 3.02
CA PHE A 118 19.26 -1.80 3.71
C PHE A 118 20.68 -1.46 4.19
N PRO A 119 21.28 -2.25 5.11
CA PRO A 119 22.65 -2.03 5.59
C PRO A 119 23.73 -2.06 4.50
N ASP A 120 23.46 -2.76 3.39
CA ASP A 120 24.36 -2.83 2.22
C ASP A 120 24.22 -1.61 1.28
N GLY A 121 23.37 -0.64 1.64
CA GLY A 121 23.11 0.57 0.86
C GLY A 121 22.08 0.40 -0.26
N ARG A 122 21.55 -0.80 -0.51
CA ARG A 122 20.44 -0.98 -1.45
C ARG A 122 19.23 -0.21 -0.98
N LYS A 123 18.63 0.54 -1.90
CA LYS A 123 17.36 1.24 -1.66
C LYS A 123 16.27 0.63 -2.54
N MET A 124 15.16 0.26 -1.94
CA MET A 124 14.04 -0.35 -2.64
C MET A 124 12.73 0.38 -2.32
N PHE A 125 11.93 0.62 -3.35
CA PHE A 125 10.60 1.18 -3.18
C PHE A 125 9.65 0.14 -2.57
N VAL A 126 8.99 0.49 -1.47
CA VAL A 126 8.09 -0.38 -0.72
C VAL A 126 6.65 0.08 -0.77
N GLY A 127 6.40 1.29 -1.30
CA GLY A 127 5.07 1.89 -1.34
C GLY A 127 4.12 1.27 -2.35
N SER A 128 2.91 1.82 -2.40
CA SER A 128 1.90 1.51 -3.40
C SER A 128 1.81 2.62 -4.44
N SER A 129 1.93 2.28 -5.72
CA SER A 129 1.66 3.22 -6.82
C SER A 129 0.17 3.57 -6.86
N GLY A 130 -0.14 4.81 -7.27
CA GLY A 130 -1.51 5.25 -7.47
C GLY A 130 -2.33 5.47 -6.19
N THR A 131 -1.71 5.48 -5.01
CA THR A 131 -2.41 5.74 -3.73
C THR A 131 -2.66 7.21 -3.45
N GLY A 132 -2.04 8.12 -4.23
CA GLY A 132 -2.06 9.57 -4.00
C GLY A 132 -0.98 10.05 -3.03
N ALA A 133 -0.04 9.19 -2.64
CA ALA A 133 1.17 9.62 -1.95
C ALA A 133 2.02 10.51 -2.87
N PRO A 134 2.78 11.49 -2.33
CA PRO A 134 3.67 12.31 -3.15
C PRO A 134 4.65 11.44 -3.95
N ILE A 135 4.83 11.77 -5.23
CA ILE A 135 5.75 11.09 -6.15
C ILE A 135 7.15 11.68 -5.91
N ASP A 136 8.12 10.83 -5.60
CA ASP A 136 9.51 11.23 -5.40
C ASP A 136 10.47 10.68 -6.48
N GLY A 137 9.91 9.97 -7.47
CA GLY A 137 10.68 9.36 -8.56
C GLY A 137 11.44 8.09 -8.16
N ALA A 138 11.24 7.58 -6.95
CA ALA A 138 11.90 6.36 -6.48
C ALA A 138 11.40 5.10 -7.18
N ASP A 139 10.18 5.13 -7.75
CA ASP A 139 9.62 4.05 -8.55
C ASP A 139 9.28 4.54 -9.96
N PRO A 140 9.96 4.05 -11.01
CA PRO A 140 9.68 4.45 -12.39
C PRO A 140 8.26 4.07 -12.87
N THR A 141 7.56 3.21 -12.15
CA THR A 141 6.17 2.83 -12.45
C THR A 141 5.15 3.72 -11.74
N GLU A 142 5.59 4.65 -10.93
CA GLU A 142 4.79 5.62 -10.20
C GLU A 142 4.30 6.71 -11.15
N ARG A 143 3.03 6.64 -11.54
CA ARG A 143 2.36 7.59 -12.44
C ARG A 143 1.00 7.99 -11.90
#